data_865ce5e7d83787ef3d2eafc52b02ecd9
#
_entry.id   865ce5e7d83787ef3d2eafc52b02ecd9
#
_cell.length_a   1.000
_cell.length_b   1.000
_cell.length_c   1.000
_cell.angle_alpha   90.00
_cell.angle_beta   90.00
_cell.angle_gamma   90.00
#
_symmetry.space_group_name_H-M   'P 1'
#
loop_
_entity.id
_entity.type
_entity.pdbx_description
1 polymer ?
#
loop_
_entity_poly.entity_id
_entity_poly.type
_entity_poly.pdbx_seq_one_letter_code
_entity_poly.pdbx_strand_id
1 'polypeptide(L)'
;MITGTMHSRAHRGWIGAALLAAALTPWSAQAQGHGQTQTQSQAQAQTPMQTPSLALELAKSGLRLLDGQGRVQAELPMRAKRWDHRQLPDGRTVALVQDADSGVLRLIEARQGHLEERRRWDGPAFNVEALCLYLPPAQPLLQAFVLGDDGIGEQWLVDERSPSGAGHAPMMRRLSSVPDARGCAVVDTENRLYVAEAGVGLWAQSADAERHERHLVAPGLAPADLPLWLAARGSGRADALPVVQPSGQTVPVRGSGDAADDPAIWVHPRTPTASRILGTDKKLGLAVYDLQGRETQFLPVGRVNNVDLRQGLRYGGARWDLAVASQRDRKTVVVFQISANGQLTTAAELPTGLDDVYGICSGRNPAGGLDIFVNDKDGRVQQIRLQRDGKTWTGQPVAQFRLDTQPEGCVVDEVGQQLFIGEEKRGLWRLALEADGRMGAAQLVLPVGDVLTADVEGMAVHRSAKGAWLVVSAQGSDSFVVLAAQPPFAVKGRFRVGLNAALGIDAVSETDGLDVTAANLGGVYGEGLLVVQDGHKRWPLGRQNFKLVPWAEVMRVMP
;
A
#
# COMPACT_ATOMS: atom_id res chain seq x y z
N MET A 1 -8.24 -55.66 17.92
CA MET A 1 -7.79 -56.33 19.15
C MET A 1 -6.81 -55.42 19.85
N ILE A 2 -7.15 -55.16 21.13
CA ILE A 2 -6.39 -54.55 22.22
C ILE A 2 -6.35 -53.02 22.17
N THR A 3 -7.29 -52.25 22.76
CA THR A 3 -7.75 -51.93 24.15
C THR A 3 -6.66 -51.55 25.15
N GLY A 4 -6.80 -50.36 25.72
CA GLY A 4 -6.07 -49.87 26.91
C GLY A 4 -6.28 -48.37 27.06
N THR A 5 -7.29 -47.91 27.60
CA THR A 5 -7.84 -47.41 28.91
C THR A 5 -7.06 -46.28 29.56
N MET A 6 -7.82 -45.21 29.70
CA MET A 6 -7.83 -44.08 30.64
C MET A 6 -6.96 -44.17 31.90
N HIS A 7 -6.43 -42.98 32.31
CA HIS A 7 -6.56 -42.55 33.73
C HIS A 7 -6.54 -41.01 33.84
N SER A 8 -7.61 -40.51 34.46
CA SER A 8 -7.84 -39.14 34.94
C SER A 8 -7.14 -38.92 36.28
N ARG A 9 -6.69 -37.70 36.56
CA ARG A 9 -6.71 -37.16 37.93
C ARG A 9 -6.84 -35.64 37.93
N ALA A 10 -7.93 -35.21 38.53
CA ALA A 10 -8.19 -33.85 38.96
C ALA A 10 -7.50 -33.57 40.30
N HIS A 11 -7.02 -32.35 40.51
CA HIS A 11 -6.88 -31.77 41.83
C HIS A 11 -7.37 -30.32 41.84
N ARG A 12 -8.37 -30.13 42.72
CA ARG A 12 -8.91 -28.82 43.14
C ARG A 12 -8.00 -28.25 44.25
N GLY A 13 -7.87 -26.93 44.30
CA GLY A 13 -7.34 -26.21 45.46
C GLY A 13 -7.87 -24.79 45.47
N TRP A 14 -8.75 -24.52 46.38
CA TRP A 14 -9.32 -23.21 46.74
C TRP A 14 -8.40 -22.50 47.75
N ILE A 15 -8.61 -21.17 47.88
CA ILE A 15 -8.40 -20.20 49.01
C ILE A 15 -7.79 -18.94 48.42
N GLY A 16 -8.22 -17.71 48.59
CA GLY A 16 -9.18 -17.06 49.44
C GLY A 16 -8.95 -15.55 49.31
N ALA A 17 -10.02 -14.79 49.40
CA ALA A 17 -10.03 -13.34 49.26
C ALA A 17 -9.46 -12.63 50.50
N ALA A 18 -8.84 -11.48 50.33
CA ALA A 18 -8.71 -10.47 51.37
C ALA A 18 -8.83 -9.06 50.79
N LEU A 19 -9.89 -8.40 51.17
CA LEU A 19 -10.13 -6.96 51.00
C LEU A 19 -9.31 -6.20 52.06
N LEU A 20 -8.69 -5.10 51.68
CA LEU A 20 -8.26 -4.04 52.56
C LEU A 20 -8.63 -2.67 52.01
N ALA A 21 -9.59 -2.05 52.67
CA ALA A 21 -9.97 -0.66 52.50
C ALA A 21 -9.02 0.22 53.33
N ALA A 22 -8.56 1.31 52.79
CA ALA A 22 -7.90 2.38 53.56
C ALA A 22 -8.52 3.73 53.19
N ALA A 23 -8.92 4.43 54.23
CA ALA A 23 -9.70 5.64 54.25
C ALA A 23 -8.87 6.90 53.93
N LEU A 24 -9.53 7.87 53.34
CA LEU A 24 -9.08 9.22 53.12
C LEU A 24 -9.36 10.12 54.32
N THR A 25 -8.44 10.98 54.67
CA THR A 25 -8.73 12.20 55.42
C THR A 25 -8.05 13.39 54.75
N PRO A 26 -8.72 14.55 54.75
CA PRO A 26 -8.20 15.73 54.06
C PRO A 26 -7.43 16.66 55.00
N TRP A 27 -6.37 17.29 54.48
CA TRP A 27 -5.70 18.37 55.19
C TRP A 27 -6.00 19.71 54.53
N SER A 28 -6.58 20.63 55.34
CA SER A 28 -6.77 22.02 55.06
C SER A 28 -5.53 22.83 55.51
N ALA A 29 -5.08 23.72 54.64
CA ALA A 29 -4.17 24.79 55.04
C ALA A 29 -4.65 26.12 54.46
N GLN A 30 -5.01 27.01 55.36
CA GLN A 30 -5.25 28.44 55.11
C GLN A 30 -3.91 29.16 54.93
N ALA A 31 -3.84 30.07 53.95
CA ALA A 31 -2.89 31.18 53.98
C ALA A 31 -3.55 32.44 53.40
N GLN A 32 -3.39 33.50 54.13
CA GLN A 32 -3.98 34.82 53.97
C GLN A 32 -3.39 35.62 52.82
N GLY A 33 -4.21 36.52 52.34
CA GLY A 33 -4.13 37.34 51.18
C GLY A 33 -3.07 38.44 51.11
N HIS A 34 -2.96 38.98 49.93
CA HIS A 34 -2.74 40.40 49.66
C HIS A 34 -3.37 40.76 48.33
N GLY A 35 -4.18 41.79 48.33
CA GLY A 35 -4.97 42.24 47.19
C GLY A 35 -4.11 42.97 46.14
N GLN A 36 -4.45 42.70 44.89
CA GLN A 36 -4.23 43.63 43.78
C GLN A 36 -5.43 43.53 42.84
N THR A 37 -6.06 44.65 42.66
CA THR A 37 -7.16 44.95 41.76
C THR A 37 -6.66 44.75 40.31
N GLN A 38 -7.15 43.73 39.61
CA GLN A 38 -7.06 43.65 38.16
C GLN A 38 -8.48 43.62 37.59
N THR A 39 -8.74 44.57 36.73
CA THR A 39 -9.92 44.74 35.91
C THR A 39 -10.19 43.49 35.08
N GLN A 40 -11.28 42.79 35.39
CA GLN A 40 -11.78 41.70 34.56
C GLN A 40 -12.45 42.31 33.32
N SER A 41 -11.79 42.21 32.17
CA SER A 41 -12.45 42.25 30.88
C SER A 41 -13.13 40.89 30.67
N GLN A 42 -14.46 40.89 30.70
CA GLN A 42 -15.29 39.74 30.33
C GLN A 42 -15.09 39.46 28.83
N ALA A 43 -14.23 38.47 28.51
CA ALA A 43 -14.27 37.81 27.21
C ALA A 43 -15.54 36.94 27.18
N GLN A 44 -16.57 37.42 26.51
CA GLN A 44 -17.70 36.59 26.14
C GLN A 44 -17.18 35.43 25.28
N ALA A 45 -17.20 34.22 25.83
CA ALA A 45 -17.05 33.02 25.08
C ALA A 45 -18.17 32.96 24.03
N GLN A 46 -17.82 33.21 22.78
CA GLN A 46 -18.69 32.93 21.66
C GLN A 46 -18.87 31.40 21.60
N THR A 47 -20.05 30.94 21.97
CA THR A 47 -20.52 29.58 21.70
C THR A 47 -20.35 29.33 20.20
N PRO A 48 -19.68 28.26 19.77
CA PRO A 48 -19.62 27.96 18.34
C PRO A 48 -21.06 27.82 17.85
N MET A 49 -21.43 28.62 16.85
CA MET A 49 -22.71 28.47 16.16
C MET A 49 -22.72 27.04 15.61
N GLN A 50 -23.51 26.16 16.19
CA GLN A 50 -23.86 24.88 15.62
C GLN A 50 -24.50 25.17 14.26
N THR A 51 -23.81 24.87 13.19
CA THR A 51 -24.41 24.87 11.85
C THR A 51 -25.62 23.95 11.91
N PRO A 52 -26.82 24.43 11.54
CA PRO A 52 -28.02 23.59 11.59
C PRO A 52 -27.76 22.32 10.78
N SER A 53 -27.98 21.15 11.38
CA SER A 53 -27.78 19.87 10.73
C SER A 53 -28.79 19.76 9.57
N LEU A 54 -28.28 19.87 8.34
CA LEU A 54 -29.08 19.60 7.15
C LEU A 54 -29.21 18.09 6.98
N ALA A 55 -30.41 17.59 6.71
CA ALA A 55 -30.65 16.17 6.44
C ALA A 55 -31.19 15.99 5.02
N LEU A 56 -30.79 14.90 4.38
CA LEU A 56 -31.36 14.48 3.10
C LEU A 56 -32.40 13.40 3.33
N GLU A 57 -33.53 13.50 2.63
CA GLU A 57 -34.63 12.54 2.62
C GLU A 57 -35.02 12.20 1.18
N LEU A 58 -35.19 10.91 0.89
CA LEU A 58 -35.79 10.50 -0.36
C LEU A 58 -37.30 10.29 -0.20
N ALA A 59 -38.08 11.22 -0.75
CA ALA A 59 -39.53 11.15 -0.81
C ALA A 59 -40.01 10.59 -2.16
N LYS A 60 -41.30 10.27 -2.27
CA LYS A 60 -41.89 9.81 -3.54
C LYS A 60 -41.76 10.85 -4.66
N SER A 61 -41.75 12.13 -4.34
CA SER A 61 -41.66 13.25 -5.28
C SER A 61 -40.22 13.60 -5.69
N GLY A 62 -39.23 13.21 -4.89
CA GLY A 62 -37.84 13.53 -5.17
C GLY A 62 -36.94 13.51 -3.95
N LEU A 63 -35.69 13.97 -4.15
CA LEU A 63 -34.74 14.17 -3.08
C LEU A 63 -35.02 15.51 -2.39
N ARG A 64 -35.16 15.49 -1.07
CA ARG A 64 -35.44 16.68 -0.23
C ARG A 64 -34.27 17.00 0.67
N LEU A 65 -34.03 18.29 0.84
CA LEU A 65 -33.14 18.85 1.84
C LEU A 65 -33.97 19.40 2.98
N LEU A 66 -33.75 18.92 4.20
CA LEU A 66 -34.46 19.32 5.40
C LEU A 66 -33.54 20.15 6.29
N ASP A 67 -34.13 21.15 6.99
CA ASP A 67 -33.43 21.87 8.05
C ASP A 67 -33.47 21.07 9.38
N GLY A 68 -32.79 21.59 10.41
CA GLY A 68 -32.74 20.95 11.73
C GLY A 68 -34.10 20.85 12.45
N GLN A 69 -35.19 21.37 11.86
CA GLN A 69 -36.57 21.28 12.34
C GLN A 69 -37.41 20.34 11.44
N GLY A 70 -36.82 19.68 10.47
CA GLY A 70 -37.49 18.79 9.53
C GLY A 70 -38.29 19.49 8.41
N ARG A 71 -38.10 20.79 8.21
CA ARG A 71 -38.80 21.55 7.16
C ARG A 71 -38.01 21.46 5.86
N VAL A 72 -38.74 21.27 4.75
CA VAL A 72 -38.17 21.21 3.40
C VAL A 72 -37.59 22.57 3.01
N GLN A 73 -36.28 22.61 2.76
CA GLN A 73 -35.56 23.79 2.27
C GLN A 73 -35.45 23.78 0.75
N ALA A 74 -35.25 22.59 0.19
CA ALA A 74 -35.20 22.39 -1.26
C ALA A 74 -35.70 20.98 -1.61
N GLU A 75 -36.23 20.83 -2.83
CA GLU A 75 -36.65 19.54 -3.40
C GLU A 75 -36.17 19.47 -4.84
N LEU A 76 -35.54 18.36 -5.18
CA LEU A 76 -35.14 18.03 -6.55
C LEU A 76 -36.03 16.88 -7.05
N PRO A 77 -36.98 17.16 -7.95
CA PRO A 77 -37.91 16.15 -8.46
C PRO A 77 -37.18 15.02 -9.20
N MET A 78 -37.43 13.77 -8.79
CA MET A 78 -36.90 12.57 -9.42
C MET A 78 -37.61 11.32 -8.92
N ARG A 79 -37.52 10.26 -9.69
CA ARG A 79 -37.86 8.92 -9.21
C ARG A 79 -36.58 8.18 -8.94
N ALA A 80 -36.30 7.83 -7.68
CA ALA A 80 -35.07 7.11 -7.30
C ALA A 80 -35.36 5.63 -7.03
N LYS A 81 -34.48 4.76 -7.50
CA LYS A 81 -34.51 3.31 -7.23
C LYS A 81 -33.65 2.97 -6.03
N ARG A 82 -32.42 3.46 -6.00
CA ARG A 82 -31.43 3.27 -4.94
C ARG A 82 -30.72 4.58 -4.66
N TRP A 83 -30.27 4.78 -3.43
CA TRP A 83 -29.50 5.97 -3.07
C TRP A 83 -28.73 5.75 -1.78
N ASP A 84 -27.67 6.52 -1.59
CA ASP A 84 -26.94 6.69 -0.32
C ASP A 84 -26.34 8.10 -0.28
N HIS A 85 -25.95 8.57 0.90
CA HIS A 85 -25.38 9.90 1.07
C HIS A 85 -24.20 9.89 2.04
N ARG A 86 -23.32 10.89 1.91
CA ARG A 86 -22.20 11.12 2.81
C ARG A 86 -22.00 12.60 3.08
N GLN A 87 -21.61 12.89 4.32
CA GLN A 87 -21.04 14.19 4.65
C GLN A 87 -19.54 14.15 4.37
N LEU A 88 -19.06 15.10 3.57
CA LEU A 88 -17.66 15.23 3.21
C LEU A 88 -16.89 16.00 4.31
N PRO A 89 -15.54 15.85 4.39
CA PRO A 89 -14.73 16.55 5.39
C PRO A 89 -14.78 18.07 5.31
N ASP A 90 -15.13 18.63 4.16
CA ASP A 90 -15.32 20.07 3.94
C ASP A 90 -16.72 20.59 4.36
N GLY A 91 -17.54 19.72 4.96
CA GLY A 91 -18.88 20.03 5.47
C GLY A 91 -20.00 19.93 4.43
N ARG A 92 -19.71 19.68 3.16
CA ARG A 92 -20.74 19.42 2.15
C ARG A 92 -21.39 18.06 2.39
N THR A 93 -22.66 17.95 2.04
CA THR A 93 -23.36 16.66 1.98
C THR A 93 -23.63 16.31 0.52
N VAL A 94 -23.29 15.09 0.13
CA VAL A 94 -23.52 14.59 -1.22
C VAL A 94 -24.38 13.32 -1.18
N ALA A 95 -25.25 13.16 -2.18
CA ALA A 95 -26.03 11.96 -2.40
C ALA A 95 -25.72 11.37 -3.76
N LEU A 96 -25.56 10.06 -3.85
CA LEU A 96 -25.58 9.33 -5.10
C LEU A 96 -26.93 8.66 -5.25
N VAL A 97 -27.63 8.93 -6.34
CA VAL A 97 -28.99 8.47 -6.59
C VAL A 97 -29.04 7.74 -7.93
N GLN A 98 -29.58 6.53 -7.93
CA GLN A 98 -29.96 5.86 -9.18
C GLN A 98 -31.37 6.31 -9.60
N ASP A 99 -31.45 6.98 -10.72
CA ASP A 99 -32.72 7.34 -11.36
C ASP A 99 -33.46 6.08 -11.79
N ALA A 100 -34.74 5.97 -11.39
CA ALA A 100 -35.53 4.75 -11.60
C ALA A 100 -35.97 4.57 -13.06
N ASP A 101 -36.05 5.65 -13.81
CA ASP A 101 -36.57 5.63 -15.18
C ASP A 101 -35.46 5.40 -16.21
N SER A 102 -34.28 5.99 -15.98
CA SER A 102 -33.13 5.90 -16.89
C SER A 102 -32.02 4.94 -16.44
N GLY A 103 -31.99 4.57 -15.15
CA GLY A 103 -30.89 3.80 -14.56
C GLY A 103 -29.60 4.60 -14.33
N VAL A 104 -29.58 5.87 -14.72
CA VAL A 104 -28.44 6.78 -14.58
C VAL A 104 -28.11 7.03 -13.11
N LEU A 105 -26.84 7.07 -12.76
CA LEU A 105 -26.36 7.50 -11.44
C LEU A 105 -26.10 9.00 -11.44
N ARG A 106 -26.70 9.70 -10.47
CA ARG A 106 -26.64 11.16 -10.33
C ARG A 106 -26.01 11.52 -9.00
N LEU A 107 -24.89 12.27 -9.02
CA LEU A 107 -24.27 12.84 -7.83
C LEU A 107 -24.86 14.21 -7.57
N ILE A 108 -25.52 14.37 -6.42
CA ILE A 108 -26.23 15.58 -6.03
C ILE A 108 -25.55 16.16 -4.77
N GLU A 109 -25.19 17.41 -4.81
CA GLU A 109 -24.66 18.16 -3.68
C GLU A 109 -25.78 18.95 -2.98
N ALA A 110 -25.84 18.84 -1.65
CA ALA A 110 -26.66 19.68 -0.80
C ALA A 110 -25.78 20.78 -0.18
N ARG A 111 -26.04 22.03 -0.53
CA ARG A 111 -25.27 23.17 -0.04
C ARG A 111 -26.16 24.41 0.12
N GLN A 112 -26.05 25.08 1.28
CA GLN A 112 -26.70 26.39 1.55
C GLN A 112 -28.20 26.45 1.18
N GLY A 113 -28.94 25.39 1.49
CA GLY A 113 -30.37 25.32 1.21
C GLY A 113 -30.74 24.94 -0.23
N HIS A 114 -29.79 24.52 -1.04
CA HIS A 114 -30.01 24.12 -2.43
C HIS A 114 -29.56 22.68 -2.67
N LEU A 115 -30.14 22.03 -3.70
CA LEU A 115 -29.75 20.75 -4.23
C LEU A 115 -29.27 20.96 -5.68
N GLU A 116 -28.04 20.56 -5.97
CA GLU A 116 -27.41 20.73 -7.28
C GLU A 116 -26.87 19.40 -7.80
N GLU A 117 -27.21 19.01 -9.04
CA GLU A 117 -26.58 17.87 -9.70
C GLU A 117 -25.19 18.24 -10.15
N ARG A 118 -24.17 17.58 -9.60
CA ARG A 118 -22.76 17.85 -9.88
C ARG A 118 -22.23 17.00 -11.01
N ARG A 119 -22.64 15.74 -11.05
CA ARG A 119 -22.21 14.77 -12.06
C ARG A 119 -23.29 13.74 -12.35
N ARG A 120 -23.14 13.13 -13.51
CA ARG A 120 -24.02 12.07 -14.00
C ARG A 120 -23.19 11.02 -14.71
N TRP A 121 -23.54 9.74 -14.50
CA TRP A 121 -22.92 8.60 -15.15
C TRP A 121 -23.97 7.60 -15.60
N ASP A 122 -23.68 6.90 -16.69
CA ASP A 122 -24.48 5.75 -17.08
C ASP A 122 -24.43 4.68 -15.98
N GLY A 123 -25.54 3.96 -15.78
CA GLY A 123 -25.60 2.86 -14.84
C GLY A 123 -24.76 1.66 -15.31
N PRO A 124 -24.53 0.66 -14.42
CA PRO A 124 -23.87 -0.58 -14.81
C PRO A 124 -24.73 -1.40 -15.79
N ALA A 125 -24.11 -2.38 -16.43
CA ALA A 125 -24.81 -3.26 -17.38
C ALA A 125 -25.76 -4.28 -16.72
N PHE A 126 -25.77 -4.35 -15.39
CA PHE A 126 -26.61 -5.27 -14.61
C PHE A 126 -27.70 -4.50 -13.81
N ASN A 127 -28.69 -5.24 -13.34
CA ASN A 127 -29.74 -4.67 -12.50
C ASN A 127 -29.22 -4.33 -11.09
N VAL A 128 -29.30 -3.07 -10.68
CA VAL A 128 -28.81 -2.62 -9.37
C VAL A 128 -29.83 -2.93 -8.28
N GLU A 129 -29.44 -3.71 -7.30
CA GLU A 129 -30.23 -4.05 -6.12
C GLU A 129 -29.78 -3.35 -4.84
N ALA A 130 -28.47 -3.01 -4.73
CA ALA A 130 -27.98 -2.21 -3.64
C ALA A 130 -26.94 -1.19 -4.12
N LEU A 131 -26.92 -0.02 -3.48
CA LEU A 131 -25.99 1.07 -3.76
C LEU A 131 -25.55 1.68 -2.44
N CYS A 132 -24.23 1.75 -2.21
CA CYS A 132 -23.65 2.28 -0.98
C CYS A 132 -22.44 3.13 -1.27
N LEU A 133 -22.33 4.26 -0.60
CA LEU A 133 -21.17 5.13 -0.67
C LEU A 133 -20.08 4.70 0.32
N TYR A 134 -18.85 5.01 -0.02
CA TYR A 134 -17.68 4.80 0.79
C TYR A 134 -16.76 6.01 0.72
N LEU A 135 -16.37 6.52 1.89
CA LEU A 135 -15.43 7.61 2.01
C LEU A 135 -14.22 7.17 2.86
N PRO A 136 -13.13 6.68 2.21
CA PRO A 136 -11.95 6.18 2.93
C PRO A 136 -11.37 7.24 3.88
N PRO A 137 -11.15 6.97 5.18
CA PRO A 137 -10.62 7.96 6.10
C PRO A 137 -9.21 8.46 5.77
N ALA A 138 -8.36 7.57 5.25
CA ALA A 138 -6.97 7.89 4.92
C ALA A 138 -6.82 8.69 3.63
N GLN A 139 -7.75 8.52 2.69
CA GLN A 139 -7.77 9.23 1.41
C GLN A 139 -9.23 9.51 1.02
N PRO A 140 -9.84 10.63 1.45
CA PRO A 140 -11.27 10.89 1.31
C PRO A 140 -11.64 11.21 -0.15
N LEU A 141 -11.63 10.20 -0.99
CA LEU A 141 -12.12 10.19 -2.37
C LEU A 141 -13.40 9.36 -2.39
N LEU A 142 -14.51 10.00 -2.75
CA LEU A 142 -15.83 9.36 -2.70
C LEU A 142 -15.92 8.20 -3.69
N GLN A 143 -16.32 7.04 -3.18
CA GLN A 143 -16.49 5.81 -3.93
C GLN A 143 -17.91 5.28 -3.75
N ALA A 144 -18.35 4.43 -4.66
CA ALA A 144 -19.65 3.77 -4.60
C ALA A 144 -19.50 2.28 -4.87
N PHE A 145 -20.22 1.47 -4.08
CA PHE A 145 -20.50 0.08 -4.40
C PHE A 145 -21.86 -0.01 -5.07
N VAL A 146 -21.87 -0.63 -6.26
CA VAL A 146 -23.07 -0.87 -7.04
C VAL A 146 -23.19 -2.39 -7.18
N LEU A 147 -24.25 -2.98 -6.57
CA LEU A 147 -24.37 -4.42 -6.40
C LEU A 147 -25.62 -4.94 -7.13
N GLY A 148 -25.46 -6.00 -7.91
CA GLY A 148 -26.54 -6.70 -8.60
C GLY A 148 -27.15 -7.83 -7.77
N ASP A 149 -28.24 -8.39 -8.28
CA ASP A 149 -28.92 -9.57 -7.74
C ASP A 149 -28.34 -10.89 -8.29
N ASP A 150 -27.40 -10.81 -9.21
CA ASP A 150 -26.73 -11.92 -9.87
C ASP A 150 -25.36 -12.28 -9.27
N GLY A 151 -25.00 -11.62 -8.17
CA GLY A 151 -23.69 -11.79 -7.52
C GLY A 151 -22.57 -10.95 -8.13
N ILE A 152 -22.87 -10.08 -9.09
CA ILE A 152 -21.91 -9.11 -9.61
C ILE A 152 -21.95 -7.83 -8.78
N GLY A 153 -20.78 -7.28 -8.50
CA GLY A 153 -20.63 -5.97 -7.89
C GLY A 153 -19.52 -5.18 -8.54
N GLU A 154 -19.63 -3.87 -8.51
CA GLU A 154 -18.61 -2.96 -8.98
C GLU A 154 -18.35 -1.88 -7.93
N GLN A 155 -17.08 -1.49 -7.76
CA GLN A 155 -16.66 -0.33 -6.95
C GLN A 155 -16.23 0.77 -7.90
N TRP A 156 -16.85 1.92 -7.78
CA TRP A 156 -16.67 3.06 -8.68
C TRP A 156 -16.09 4.25 -7.93
N LEU A 157 -15.23 5.02 -8.58
CA LEU A 157 -14.78 6.32 -8.10
C LEU A 157 -15.79 7.38 -8.55
N VAL A 158 -16.61 7.86 -7.63
CA VAL A 158 -17.67 8.86 -7.89
C VAL A 158 -17.30 10.24 -7.37
N ASP A 159 -16.00 10.51 -7.23
CA ASP A 159 -15.46 11.78 -6.75
C ASP A 159 -15.39 12.83 -7.87
N GLU A 160 -15.61 14.09 -7.52
CA GLU A 160 -15.52 15.20 -8.48
C GLU A 160 -14.13 15.37 -9.09
N ARG A 161 -13.08 14.91 -8.39
CA ARG A 161 -11.68 14.94 -8.83
C ARG A 161 -11.33 13.85 -9.83
N SER A 162 -12.22 12.89 -10.05
CA SER A 162 -11.99 11.84 -11.05
C SER A 162 -11.98 12.43 -12.47
N PRO A 163 -11.18 11.87 -13.40
CA PRO A 163 -11.18 12.32 -14.78
C PRO A 163 -12.59 12.33 -15.36
N SER A 164 -12.95 13.40 -16.06
CA SER A 164 -14.18 13.46 -16.84
C SER A 164 -14.00 12.62 -18.11
N GLY A 165 -14.47 11.37 -18.08
CA GLY A 165 -14.55 10.48 -19.22
C GLY A 165 -16.00 10.30 -19.69
N ALA A 166 -16.21 9.90 -20.91
CA ALA A 166 -17.54 9.73 -21.50
C ALA A 166 -18.39 8.71 -20.72
N GLY A 167 -19.49 9.18 -20.14
CA GLY A 167 -20.66 8.38 -19.75
C GLY A 167 -20.52 7.56 -18.47
N HIS A 168 -19.37 7.00 -18.11
CA HIS A 168 -19.22 6.09 -16.98
C HIS A 168 -18.31 6.65 -15.87
N ALA A 169 -18.64 6.38 -14.61
CA ALA A 169 -17.70 6.60 -13.51
C ALA A 169 -16.53 5.61 -13.65
N PRO A 170 -15.30 6.03 -13.30
CA PRO A 170 -14.16 5.11 -13.31
C PRO A 170 -14.41 3.91 -12.41
N MET A 171 -14.44 2.72 -12.98
CA MET A 171 -14.55 1.47 -12.23
C MET A 171 -13.19 1.13 -11.65
N MET A 172 -13.11 1.06 -10.32
CA MET A 172 -11.89 0.71 -9.59
C MET A 172 -11.67 -0.80 -9.58
N ARG A 173 -12.72 -1.56 -9.32
CA ARG A 173 -12.69 -3.03 -9.41
C ARG A 173 -14.06 -3.61 -9.66
N ARG A 174 -14.09 -4.80 -10.21
CA ARG A 174 -15.21 -5.72 -10.14
C ARG A 174 -15.04 -6.64 -8.94
N LEU A 175 -16.10 -6.91 -8.19
CA LEU A 175 -16.06 -7.78 -7.02
C LEU A 175 -17.13 -8.86 -7.13
N SER A 176 -16.84 -10.02 -6.53
CA SER A 176 -17.86 -11.02 -6.29
C SER A 176 -18.74 -10.53 -5.14
N SER A 177 -19.98 -10.15 -5.46
CA SER A 177 -21.01 -9.84 -4.49
C SER A 177 -21.74 -11.11 -4.06
N VAL A 178 -22.88 -10.98 -3.43
CA VAL A 178 -23.75 -12.09 -3.07
C VAL A 178 -24.94 -12.12 -4.03
N PRO A 179 -25.44 -13.30 -4.43
CA PRO A 179 -26.73 -13.40 -5.07
C PRO A 179 -27.82 -12.81 -4.17
N ASP A 180 -28.90 -12.31 -4.76
CA ASP A 180 -29.99 -11.71 -3.98
C ASP A 180 -29.56 -10.64 -2.96
N ALA A 181 -28.57 -9.80 -3.31
CA ALA A 181 -28.24 -8.63 -2.52
C ALA A 181 -29.45 -7.71 -2.37
N ARG A 182 -29.91 -7.43 -1.14
CA ARG A 182 -31.11 -6.61 -0.86
C ARG A 182 -30.82 -5.31 -0.13
N GLY A 183 -29.59 -5.11 0.25
CA GLY A 183 -29.14 -3.89 0.91
C GLY A 183 -27.67 -3.96 1.21
N CYS A 184 -27.06 -2.80 1.34
CA CYS A 184 -25.69 -2.68 1.76
C CYS A 184 -25.48 -1.47 2.68
N ALA A 185 -24.37 -1.43 3.37
CA ALA A 185 -23.89 -0.29 4.11
C ALA A 185 -22.36 -0.32 4.19
N VAL A 186 -21.72 0.83 4.21
CA VAL A 186 -20.28 0.91 4.45
C VAL A 186 -20.03 1.64 5.75
N VAL A 187 -19.22 1.00 6.62
CA VAL A 187 -18.67 1.65 7.81
C VAL A 187 -17.28 2.15 7.43
N ASP A 188 -17.22 3.44 7.09
CA ASP A 188 -16.02 4.09 6.55
C ASP A 188 -14.81 3.94 7.48
N THR A 189 -15.03 4.11 8.81
CA THR A 189 -13.97 3.98 9.84
C THR A 189 -13.40 2.57 9.98
N GLU A 190 -14.12 1.54 9.52
CA GLU A 190 -13.69 0.14 9.54
C GLU A 190 -13.14 -0.31 8.20
N ASN A 191 -13.27 0.49 7.14
CA ASN A 191 -13.04 0.08 5.74
C ASN A 191 -13.84 -1.19 5.40
N ARG A 192 -15.11 -1.28 5.84
CA ARG A 192 -15.95 -2.48 5.70
C ARG A 192 -17.24 -2.20 4.94
N LEU A 193 -17.47 -2.98 3.91
CA LEU A 193 -18.74 -3.09 3.21
C LEU A 193 -19.53 -4.26 3.79
N TYR A 194 -20.76 -3.99 4.19
CA TYR A 194 -21.73 -4.98 4.65
C TYR A 194 -22.80 -5.16 3.59
N VAL A 195 -23.09 -6.41 3.21
CA VAL A 195 -24.09 -6.75 2.19
C VAL A 195 -25.07 -7.76 2.78
N ALA A 196 -26.35 -7.42 2.76
CA ALA A 196 -27.42 -8.31 3.21
C ALA A 196 -27.92 -9.16 2.04
N GLU A 197 -27.77 -10.46 2.15
CA GLU A 197 -28.25 -11.48 1.20
C GLU A 197 -29.58 -12.06 1.71
N ALA A 198 -30.61 -12.07 0.84
CA ALA A 198 -31.91 -12.59 1.19
C ALA A 198 -31.83 -14.07 1.53
N GLY A 199 -32.41 -14.47 2.66
CA GLY A 199 -32.45 -15.86 3.11
C GLY A 199 -31.14 -16.45 3.63
N VAL A 200 -30.02 -15.72 3.55
CA VAL A 200 -28.70 -16.18 4.03
C VAL A 200 -28.22 -15.38 5.23
N GLY A 201 -28.18 -14.05 5.14
CA GLY A 201 -27.74 -13.20 6.22
C GLY A 201 -26.85 -12.05 5.79
N LEU A 202 -25.97 -11.59 6.68
CA LEU A 202 -25.13 -10.42 6.47
C LEU A 202 -23.67 -10.83 6.24
N TRP A 203 -23.14 -10.39 5.13
CA TRP A 203 -21.74 -10.54 4.76
C TRP A 203 -20.97 -9.25 5.05
N ALA A 204 -19.73 -9.40 5.51
CA ALA A 204 -18.75 -8.32 5.60
C ALA A 204 -17.60 -8.59 4.64
N GLN A 205 -17.19 -7.58 3.89
CA GLN A 205 -16.03 -7.65 3.01
C GLN A 205 -15.25 -6.32 3.07
N SER A 206 -14.01 -6.32 2.59
CA SER A 206 -13.22 -5.09 2.57
C SER A 206 -13.83 -4.06 1.62
N ALA A 207 -13.94 -2.82 2.09
CA ALA A 207 -14.26 -1.67 1.24
C ALA A 207 -13.02 -1.11 0.54
N ASP A 208 -11.81 -1.47 1.00
CA ASP A 208 -10.56 -1.15 0.32
C ASP A 208 -10.48 -1.91 -1.01
N ALA A 209 -10.23 -1.22 -2.10
CA ALA A 209 -10.21 -1.81 -3.44
C ALA A 209 -9.09 -2.85 -3.62
N GLU A 210 -8.03 -2.76 -2.80
CA GLU A 210 -6.88 -3.66 -2.88
C GLU A 210 -7.05 -4.96 -2.09
N ARG A 211 -8.15 -5.11 -1.31
CA ARG A 211 -8.39 -6.27 -0.43
C ARG A 211 -9.62 -7.06 -0.82
N HIS A 212 -9.59 -8.39 -0.59
CA HIS A 212 -10.60 -9.33 -1.12
C HIS A 212 -11.34 -10.16 -0.07
N GLU A 213 -11.00 -10.06 1.21
CA GLU A 213 -11.62 -10.91 2.23
C GLU A 213 -13.12 -10.69 2.34
N ARG A 214 -13.88 -11.78 2.49
CA ARG A 214 -15.33 -11.79 2.69
C ARG A 214 -15.72 -12.85 3.71
N HIS A 215 -16.57 -12.48 4.67
CA HIS A 215 -17.01 -13.36 5.77
C HIS A 215 -18.50 -13.18 6.02
N LEU A 216 -19.22 -14.28 6.29
CA LEU A 216 -20.59 -14.25 6.80
C LEU A 216 -20.54 -13.89 8.28
N VAL A 217 -21.02 -12.71 8.66
CA VAL A 217 -20.87 -12.16 10.02
C VAL A 217 -22.14 -12.24 10.85
N ALA A 218 -23.32 -12.34 10.21
CA ALA A 218 -24.60 -12.52 10.90
C ALA A 218 -25.51 -13.45 10.05
N PRO A 219 -25.38 -14.79 10.23
CA PRO A 219 -26.25 -15.75 9.57
C PRO A 219 -27.72 -15.52 9.94
N GLY A 220 -28.62 -15.60 8.95
CA GLY A 220 -30.05 -15.44 9.14
C GLY A 220 -30.54 -14.00 9.37
N LEU A 221 -29.68 -12.99 9.37
CA LEU A 221 -30.11 -11.60 9.49
C LEU A 221 -30.98 -11.21 8.30
N ALA A 222 -32.18 -10.68 8.55
CA ALA A 222 -33.02 -10.19 7.48
C ALA A 222 -32.46 -8.84 6.94
N PRO A 223 -32.54 -8.57 5.64
CA PRO A 223 -32.01 -7.32 5.06
C PRO A 223 -32.56 -6.03 5.70
N ALA A 224 -33.81 -6.06 6.16
CA ALA A 224 -34.44 -4.93 6.86
C ALA A 224 -33.82 -4.60 8.21
N ASP A 225 -33.15 -5.56 8.83
CA ASP A 225 -32.53 -5.42 10.15
C ASP A 225 -31.11 -4.88 10.11
N LEU A 226 -30.52 -4.71 8.90
CA LEU A 226 -29.16 -4.20 8.71
C LEU A 226 -28.89 -2.87 9.47
N PRO A 227 -29.79 -1.85 9.42
CA PRO A 227 -29.53 -0.60 10.15
C PRO A 227 -29.48 -0.81 11.68
N LEU A 228 -30.36 -1.64 12.22
CA LEU A 228 -30.39 -1.94 13.66
C LEU A 228 -29.14 -2.72 14.08
N TRP A 229 -28.73 -3.68 13.27
CA TRP A 229 -27.53 -4.47 13.53
C TRP A 229 -26.27 -3.58 13.55
N LEU A 230 -26.15 -2.66 12.59
CA LEU A 230 -25.05 -1.68 12.55
C LEU A 230 -25.07 -0.75 13.77
N ALA A 231 -26.24 -0.25 14.16
CA ALA A 231 -26.38 0.63 15.32
C ALA A 231 -26.03 -0.06 16.65
N ALA A 232 -26.24 -1.39 16.76
CA ALA A 232 -25.94 -2.16 17.95
C ALA A 232 -24.45 -2.48 18.11
N ARG A 233 -23.65 -2.29 17.08
CA ARG A 233 -22.20 -2.52 17.11
C ARG A 233 -21.48 -1.30 17.69
N GLY A 234 -20.43 -1.57 18.47
CA GLY A 234 -19.43 -0.54 18.76
C GLY A 234 -18.72 -0.10 17.47
N SER A 235 -18.31 1.15 17.40
CA SER A 235 -17.51 1.64 16.28
C SER A 235 -16.11 1.02 16.33
N GLY A 236 -15.81 0.10 15.42
CA GLY A 236 -14.44 -0.31 15.12
C GLY A 236 -13.70 0.80 14.39
N ARG A 237 -12.39 0.84 14.53
CA ARG A 237 -11.53 1.72 13.74
C ARG A 237 -10.43 0.89 13.11
N ALA A 238 -10.35 0.88 11.78
CA ALA A 238 -9.19 0.35 11.09
C ALA A 238 -8.02 1.31 11.28
N ASP A 239 -6.81 0.79 11.40
CA ASP A 239 -5.60 1.60 11.38
C ASP A 239 -5.50 2.30 10.03
N ALA A 240 -5.69 3.61 10.04
CA ALA A 240 -5.54 4.45 8.87
C ALA A 240 -4.08 4.87 8.76
N LEU A 241 -3.26 4.10 8.03
CA LEU A 241 -1.91 4.51 7.70
C LEU A 241 -1.94 5.75 6.80
N PRO A 242 -0.95 6.66 6.94
CA PRO A 242 -0.77 7.75 6.01
C PRO A 242 -0.66 7.25 4.57
N VAL A 243 -1.24 8.03 3.63
CA VAL A 243 -1.26 7.69 2.21
C VAL A 243 -0.44 8.71 1.42
N VAL A 244 0.46 8.21 0.56
CA VAL A 244 1.19 8.98 -0.45
C VAL A 244 0.60 8.72 -1.83
N GLN A 245 0.76 9.68 -2.76
CA GLN A 245 0.20 9.54 -4.10
C GLN A 245 1.30 9.27 -5.13
N PRO A 246 1.11 8.30 -6.04
CA PRO A 246 1.99 8.13 -7.18
C PRO A 246 1.80 9.28 -8.16
N SER A 247 2.86 9.69 -8.84
CA SER A 247 2.84 10.72 -9.88
C SER A 247 3.02 10.15 -11.28
N GLY A 248 3.24 8.84 -11.39
CA GLY A 248 3.41 8.12 -12.64
C GLY A 248 3.31 6.62 -12.45
N GLN A 249 3.21 5.91 -13.56
CA GLN A 249 3.23 4.45 -13.60
C GLN A 249 3.83 3.98 -14.92
N THR A 250 4.43 2.81 -14.94
CA THR A 250 4.90 2.19 -16.19
C THR A 250 3.74 1.62 -16.98
N VAL A 251 3.93 1.43 -18.29
CA VAL A 251 3.11 0.47 -19.00
C VAL A 251 3.24 -0.89 -18.33
N PRO A 252 2.20 -1.76 -18.38
CA PRO A 252 2.26 -3.09 -17.77
C PRO A 252 3.40 -3.93 -18.31
N VAL A 253 3.91 -4.85 -17.46
CA VAL A 253 4.84 -5.90 -17.91
C VAL A 253 4.21 -6.78 -18.99
N ARG A 254 5.03 -7.49 -19.76
CA ARG A 254 4.56 -8.33 -20.87
C ARG A 254 3.94 -9.65 -20.41
N GLY A 255 4.41 -10.17 -19.27
CA GLY A 255 3.87 -11.36 -18.62
C GLY A 255 2.46 -11.15 -18.06
N SER A 256 1.69 -12.23 -17.88
CA SER A 256 0.34 -12.21 -17.34
C SER A 256 0.30 -12.83 -15.94
N GLY A 257 -0.67 -12.39 -15.14
CA GLY A 257 -0.84 -12.79 -13.75
C GLY A 257 0.27 -12.19 -12.89
N ASP A 258 0.78 -12.94 -11.94
CA ASP A 258 1.89 -12.58 -11.09
C ASP A 258 3.21 -12.58 -11.89
N ALA A 259 3.61 -11.41 -12.41
CA ALA A 259 4.68 -11.29 -13.40
C ALA A 259 5.63 -10.10 -13.16
N ALA A 260 5.18 -8.93 -12.71
CA ALA A 260 6.10 -7.89 -12.28
C ALA A 260 6.65 -8.22 -10.89
N ASP A 261 7.93 -7.90 -10.64
CA ASP A 261 8.55 -8.17 -9.35
C ASP A 261 9.35 -6.97 -8.85
N ASP A 262 10.55 -6.77 -9.33
CA ASP A 262 11.51 -5.88 -8.70
C ASP A 262 11.99 -4.78 -9.65
N PRO A 263 12.04 -3.52 -9.23
CA PRO A 263 12.61 -2.43 -10.00
C PRO A 263 14.03 -2.07 -9.55
N ALA A 264 14.80 -1.45 -10.45
CA ALA A 264 16.04 -0.76 -10.12
C ALA A 264 16.17 0.55 -10.92
N ILE A 265 16.72 1.59 -10.30
CA ILE A 265 16.79 2.94 -10.89
C ILE A 265 18.21 3.26 -11.35
N TRP A 266 18.42 3.38 -12.66
CA TRP A 266 19.66 3.90 -13.22
C TRP A 266 19.55 5.41 -13.42
N VAL A 267 20.45 6.16 -12.79
CA VAL A 267 20.49 7.63 -12.87
C VAL A 267 21.42 8.05 -14.00
N HIS A 268 20.88 8.74 -15.01
CA HIS A 268 21.69 9.23 -16.13
C HIS A 268 22.71 10.28 -15.64
N PRO A 269 24.04 10.07 -15.83
CA PRO A 269 25.06 10.83 -15.12
C PRO A 269 25.15 12.32 -15.51
N ARG A 270 24.60 12.72 -16.66
CA ARG A 270 24.63 14.11 -17.17
C ARG A 270 23.25 14.73 -17.35
N THR A 271 22.24 13.92 -17.58
CA THR A 271 20.87 14.36 -17.87
C THR A 271 19.91 13.55 -17.01
N PRO A 272 19.73 13.89 -15.71
CA PRO A 272 18.95 13.07 -14.79
C PRO A 272 17.51 12.76 -15.26
N THR A 273 16.90 13.66 -16.04
CA THR A 273 15.58 13.41 -16.67
C THR A 273 15.58 12.30 -17.72
N ALA A 274 16.76 11.85 -18.17
CA ALA A 274 16.94 10.72 -19.09
C ALA A 274 17.26 9.40 -18.37
N SER A 275 17.09 9.34 -17.05
CA SER A 275 17.25 8.14 -16.23
C SER A 275 16.31 7.02 -16.65
N ARG A 276 16.60 5.81 -16.23
CA ARG A 276 15.84 4.60 -16.58
C ARG A 276 15.41 3.85 -15.33
N ILE A 277 14.27 3.18 -15.44
CA ILE A 277 13.79 2.22 -14.49
C ILE A 277 13.91 0.85 -15.16
N LEU A 278 14.63 -0.05 -14.54
CA LEU A 278 14.64 -1.46 -14.88
C LEU A 278 13.49 -2.10 -14.11
N GLY A 279 12.80 -3.04 -14.72
CA GLY A 279 11.72 -3.77 -14.03
C GLY A 279 11.70 -5.21 -14.49
N THR A 280 11.68 -6.14 -13.54
CA THR A 280 11.64 -7.56 -13.87
C THR A 280 10.23 -7.98 -14.29
N ASP A 281 10.17 -8.77 -15.32
CA ASP A 281 9.04 -9.62 -15.67
C ASP A 281 9.46 -11.06 -15.35
N LYS A 282 9.05 -11.56 -14.17
CA LYS A 282 9.50 -12.86 -13.65
C LYS A 282 9.08 -14.07 -14.49
N LYS A 283 8.45 -13.81 -15.64
CA LYS A 283 8.07 -14.83 -16.61
C LYS A 283 8.83 -14.74 -17.93
N LEU A 284 9.26 -13.53 -18.34
CA LEU A 284 9.75 -13.30 -19.68
C LEU A 284 11.13 -12.63 -19.75
N GLY A 285 11.51 -11.79 -18.78
CA GLY A 285 12.80 -11.10 -18.83
C GLY A 285 12.85 -9.77 -18.10
N LEU A 286 13.65 -8.85 -18.62
CA LEU A 286 13.90 -7.54 -18.02
C LEU A 286 13.43 -6.42 -18.96
N ALA A 287 12.52 -5.58 -18.47
CA ALA A 287 12.08 -4.37 -19.15
C ALA A 287 12.87 -3.14 -18.69
N VAL A 288 13.00 -2.16 -19.56
CA VAL A 288 13.60 -0.85 -19.25
C VAL A 288 12.61 0.23 -19.64
N TYR A 289 12.32 1.12 -18.69
CA TYR A 289 11.36 2.21 -18.87
C TYR A 289 12.04 3.59 -18.74
N ASP A 290 11.45 4.60 -19.36
CA ASP A 290 11.78 5.99 -19.05
C ASP A 290 10.99 6.49 -17.82
N LEU A 291 11.28 7.73 -17.37
CA LEU A 291 10.58 8.34 -16.22
C LEU A 291 9.11 8.71 -16.53
N GLN A 292 8.65 8.56 -17.77
CA GLN A 292 7.26 8.66 -18.17
C GLN A 292 6.55 7.30 -18.18
N GLY A 293 7.28 6.24 -17.77
CA GLY A 293 6.76 4.87 -17.68
C GLY A 293 6.66 4.15 -19.04
N ARG A 294 7.21 4.70 -20.12
CA ARG A 294 7.21 4.05 -21.44
C ARG A 294 8.33 3.04 -21.52
N GLU A 295 8.04 1.83 -22.01
CA GLU A 295 9.07 0.82 -22.27
C GLU A 295 10.00 1.30 -23.40
N THR A 296 11.30 1.33 -23.13
CA THR A 296 12.35 1.73 -24.08
C THR A 296 13.18 0.55 -24.57
N GLN A 297 13.20 -0.55 -23.81
CA GLN A 297 13.89 -1.78 -24.16
C GLN A 297 13.26 -2.96 -23.41
N PHE A 298 13.33 -4.15 -24.01
CA PHE A 298 13.03 -5.40 -23.36
C PHE A 298 14.10 -6.45 -23.69
N LEU A 299 14.60 -7.14 -22.67
CA LEU A 299 15.59 -8.21 -22.80
C LEU A 299 14.94 -9.55 -22.44
N PRO A 300 14.71 -10.44 -23.43
CA PRO A 300 14.05 -11.73 -23.21
C PRO A 300 15.03 -12.77 -22.63
N VAL A 301 15.47 -12.54 -21.40
CA VAL A 301 16.47 -13.40 -20.72
C VAL A 301 15.88 -14.56 -19.94
N GLY A 302 14.57 -14.83 -20.11
CA GLY A 302 13.86 -15.88 -19.38
C GLY A 302 13.41 -15.41 -17.99
N ARG A 303 13.08 -16.35 -17.11
CA ARG A 303 12.51 -16.07 -15.79
C ARG A 303 13.56 -15.41 -14.88
N VAL A 304 13.42 -14.10 -14.67
CA VAL A 304 14.21 -13.33 -13.69
C VAL A 304 13.32 -12.90 -12.53
N ASN A 305 13.81 -12.96 -11.29
CA ASN A 305 13.08 -12.51 -10.12
C ASN A 305 13.44 -11.06 -9.80
N ASN A 306 14.51 -10.83 -9.07
CA ASN A 306 14.93 -9.49 -8.68
C ASN A 306 16.03 -8.94 -9.61
N VAL A 307 16.19 -7.62 -9.58
CA VAL A 307 17.23 -6.88 -10.30
C VAL A 307 17.81 -5.80 -9.40
N ASP A 308 19.12 -5.63 -9.42
CA ASP A 308 19.81 -4.51 -8.77
C ASP A 308 20.91 -3.96 -9.66
N LEU A 309 21.37 -2.75 -9.41
CA LEU A 309 22.41 -2.12 -10.21
C LEU A 309 23.36 -1.25 -9.39
N ARG A 310 24.60 -1.12 -9.89
CA ARG A 310 25.58 -0.17 -9.36
C ARG A 310 26.25 0.57 -10.50
N GLN A 311 26.43 1.87 -10.29
CA GLN A 311 27.01 2.78 -11.28
C GLN A 311 28.45 3.16 -10.93
N GLY A 312 29.28 3.39 -11.93
CA GLY A 312 30.65 3.88 -11.77
C GLY A 312 31.61 2.89 -11.11
N LEU A 313 31.35 1.60 -11.23
CA LEU A 313 32.24 0.52 -10.76
C LEU A 313 33.59 0.58 -11.49
N ARG A 314 34.65 0.07 -10.86
CA ARG A 314 36.01 0.11 -11.41
C ARG A 314 36.50 -1.27 -11.82
N TYR A 315 36.76 -1.44 -13.12
CA TYR A 315 37.38 -2.66 -13.68
C TYR A 315 38.34 -2.29 -14.80
N GLY A 316 39.60 -2.78 -14.74
CA GLY A 316 40.59 -2.58 -15.80
C GLY A 316 40.86 -1.10 -16.10
N GLY A 317 40.83 -0.21 -15.11
CA GLY A 317 41.02 1.23 -15.26
C GLY A 317 39.83 2.01 -15.84
N ALA A 318 38.77 1.33 -16.24
CA ALA A 318 37.54 1.95 -16.75
C ALA A 318 36.41 1.99 -15.70
N ARG A 319 35.40 2.84 -15.96
CA ARG A 319 34.15 2.89 -15.18
C ARG A 319 33.06 2.12 -15.90
N TRP A 320 32.24 1.44 -15.11
CA TRP A 320 31.16 0.57 -15.59
C TRP A 320 29.90 0.81 -14.79
N ASP A 321 28.78 0.89 -15.50
CA ASP A 321 27.45 0.78 -14.88
C ASP A 321 26.96 -0.65 -15.18
N LEU A 322 26.68 -1.41 -14.14
CA LEU A 322 26.27 -2.81 -14.26
C LEU A 322 24.96 -3.03 -13.53
N ALA A 323 24.08 -3.83 -14.12
CA ALA A 323 22.94 -4.42 -13.46
C ALA A 323 23.11 -5.93 -13.33
N VAL A 324 22.49 -6.52 -12.33
CA VAL A 324 22.47 -7.97 -12.09
C VAL A 324 21.04 -8.41 -11.85
N ALA A 325 20.67 -9.58 -12.38
CA ALA A 325 19.35 -10.17 -12.15
C ALA A 325 19.47 -11.65 -11.83
N SER A 326 18.64 -12.12 -10.91
CA SER A 326 18.55 -13.54 -10.56
C SER A 326 17.76 -14.29 -11.62
N GLN A 327 18.39 -15.25 -12.29
CA GLN A 327 17.80 -16.02 -13.38
C GLN A 327 17.44 -17.43 -12.91
N ARG A 328 16.14 -17.72 -12.84
CA ARG A 328 15.59 -18.92 -12.17
C ARG A 328 15.71 -20.18 -13.02
N ASP A 329 15.58 -20.09 -14.36
CA ASP A 329 15.55 -21.28 -15.21
C ASP A 329 16.91 -21.95 -15.29
N ARG A 330 17.98 -21.16 -15.30
CA ARG A 330 19.37 -21.62 -15.42
C ARG A 330 20.15 -21.61 -14.11
N LYS A 331 19.50 -21.09 -13.03
CA LYS A 331 20.08 -20.96 -11.68
C LYS A 331 21.36 -20.12 -11.68
N THR A 332 21.28 -18.96 -12.35
CA THR A 332 22.42 -18.10 -12.61
C THR A 332 22.13 -16.66 -12.21
N VAL A 333 23.18 -15.85 -12.16
CA VAL A 333 23.08 -14.39 -12.15
C VAL A 333 23.40 -13.88 -13.55
N VAL A 334 22.48 -13.16 -14.16
CA VAL A 334 22.74 -12.45 -15.42
C VAL A 334 23.31 -11.07 -15.09
N VAL A 335 24.46 -10.75 -15.70
CA VAL A 335 25.12 -9.45 -15.60
C VAL A 335 24.85 -8.66 -16.86
N PHE A 336 24.35 -7.44 -16.72
CA PHE A 336 24.12 -6.52 -17.82
C PHE A 336 25.07 -5.33 -17.71
N GLN A 337 25.63 -4.92 -18.84
CA GLN A 337 26.30 -3.63 -18.97
C GLN A 337 25.28 -2.58 -19.37
N ILE A 338 25.29 -1.43 -18.70
CA ILE A 338 24.47 -0.26 -19.02
C ILE A 338 25.35 0.75 -19.75
N SER A 339 24.94 1.12 -20.94
CA SER A 339 25.64 2.13 -21.76
C SER A 339 25.33 3.56 -21.27
N ALA A 340 26.08 4.55 -21.78
CA ALA A 340 25.92 5.94 -21.39
C ALA A 340 24.53 6.55 -21.71
N ASN A 341 23.74 5.89 -22.56
CA ASN A 341 22.37 6.31 -22.90
C ASN A 341 21.30 5.41 -22.25
N GLY A 342 21.70 4.56 -21.31
CA GLY A 342 20.78 3.69 -20.54
C GLY A 342 20.31 2.44 -21.29
N GLN A 343 20.99 2.05 -22.38
CA GLN A 343 20.73 0.76 -23.04
C GLN A 343 21.48 -0.37 -22.34
N LEU A 344 20.83 -1.50 -22.16
CA LEU A 344 21.40 -2.68 -21.53
C LEU A 344 21.84 -3.72 -22.58
N THR A 345 22.96 -4.36 -22.32
CA THR A 345 23.44 -5.55 -23.06
C THR A 345 23.87 -6.61 -22.06
N THR A 346 23.54 -7.87 -22.33
CA THR A 346 24.03 -8.99 -21.50
C THR A 346 25.55 -9.09 -21.64
N ALA A 347 26.25 -9.01 -20.52
CA ALA A 347 27.70 -9.05 -20.43
C ALA A 347 28.21 -10.45 -20.02
N ALA A 348 27.49 -11.11 -19.11
CA ALA A 348 27.82 -12.46 -18.64
C ALA A 348 26.60 -13.13 -18.01
N GLU A 349 26.77 -14.43 -17.80
CA GLU A 349 25.87 -15.25 -16.99
C GLU A 349 26.74 -16.11 -16.04
N LEU A 350 26.50 -15.96 -14.73
CA LEU A 350 27.34 -16.55 -13.68
C LEU A 350 26.57 -17.66 -12.97
N PRO A 351 27.11 -18.91 -12.94
CA PRO A 351 26.47 -19.98 -12.17
C PRO A 351 26.55 -19.71 -10.68
N THR A 352 25.48 -20.02 -9.92
CA THR A 352 25.40 -19.78 -8.49
C THR A 352 25.68 -21.03 -7.64
N GLY A 353 25.33 -22.21 -8.12
CA GLY A 353 25.34 -23.46 -7.34
C GLY A 353 24.14 -23.54 -6.36
N LEU A 354 23.17 -22.62 -6.45
CA LEU A 354 21.90 -22.63 -5.73
C LEU A 354 20.87 -23.49 -6.51
N ASP A 355 19.82 -23.94 -5.82
CA ASP A 355 18.83 -24.85 -6.39
C ASP A 355 17.56 -24.15 -6.88
N ASP A 356 17.12 -23.10 -6.17
CA ASP A 356 15.98 -22.26 -6.55
C ASP A 356 16.37 -20.77 -6.34
N VAL A 357 17.14 -20.24 -7.28
CA VAL A 357 17.62 -18.84 -7.26
C VAL A 357 16.45 -17.89 -7.20
N TYR A 358 16.51 -16.93 -6.26
CA TYR A 358 15.36 -16.07 -5.95
C TYR A 358 15.74 -14.60 -5.86
N GLY A 359 15.88 -14.02 -4.66
CA GLY A 359 16.23 -12.62 -4.49
C GLY A 359 17.70 -12.32 -4.82
N ILE A 360 17.97 -11.06 -5.18
CA ILE A 360 19.32 -10.57 -5.46
C ILE A 360 19.47 -9.11 -5.08
N CYS A 361 20.62 -8.74 -4.55
CA CYS A 361 21.09 -7.37 -4.47
C CYS A 361 22.61 -7.31 -4.68
N SER A 362 23.17 -6.12 -4.75
CA SER A 362 24.58 -5.95 -5.02
C SER A 362 25.15 -4.76 -4.23
N GLY A 363 26.44 -4.66 -4.15
CA GLY A 363 27.13 -3.55 -3.49
C GLY A 363 28.54 -3.39 -4.02
N ARG A 364 29.08 -2.19 -3.83
CA ARG A 364 30.47 -1.91 -4.18
C ARG A 364 31.38 -2.55 -3.14
N ASN A 365 32.31 -3.39 -3.60
CA ASN A 365 33.31 -3.97 -2.72
C ASN A 365 34.47 -2.99 -2.42
N PRO A 366 35.36 -3.28 -1.45
CA PRO A 366 36.45 -2.38 -1.08
C PRO A 366 37.42 -2.06 -2.22
N ALA A 367 37.53 -2.91 -3.24
CA ALA A 367 38.35 -2.66 -4.43
C ALA A 367 37.65 -1.78 -5.48
N GLY A 368 36.40 -1.39 -5.24
CA GLY A 368 35.57 -0.59 -6.14
C GLY A 368 34.87 -1.38 -7.25
N GLY A 369 34.96 -2.72 -7.22
CA GLY A 369 34.19 -3.65 -8.05
C GLY A 369 32.83 -3.96 -7.44
N LEU A 370 32.16 -5.00 -7.93
CA LEU A 370 30.82 -5.42 -7.53
C LEU A 370 30.88 -6.73 -6.73
N ASP A 371 30.25 -6.74 -5.57
CA ASP A 371 29.82 -7.95 -4.88
C ASP A 371 28.32 -8.14 -5.07
N ILE A 372 27.89 -9.35 -5.34
CA ILE A 372 26.50 -9.76 -5.61
C ILE A 372 26.07 -10.68 -4.48
N PHE A 373 24.90 -10.41 -3.93
CA PHE A 373 24.28 -11.23 -2.89
C PHE A 373 23.02 -11.85 -3.50
N VAL A 374 23.02 -13.16 -3.65
CA VAL A 374 21.93 -13.92 -4.25
C VAL A 374 21.45 -14.98 -3.28
N ASN A 375 20.14 -15.15 -3.16
CA ASN A 375 19.56 -16.10 -2.23
C ASN A 375 18.80 -17.23 -2.92
N ASP A 376 18.57 -18.28 -2.14
CA ASP A 376 17.77 -19.46 -2.47
C ASP A 376 16.56 -19.53 -1.55
N LYS A 377 15.45 -20.04 -2.03
CA LYS A 377 14.23 -20.23 -1.23
C LYS A 377 14.42 -21.10 0.00
N ASP A 378 15.48 -21.90 0.05
CA ASP A 378 15.82 -22.75 1.20
C ASP A 378 16.57 -22.00 2.33
N GLY A 379 16.78 -20.70 2.19
CA GLY A 379 17.45 -19.85 3.18
C GLY A 379 18.92 -19.57 2.90
N ARG A 380 19.56 -20.25 1.96
CA ARG A 380 20.96 -19.98 1.59
C ARG A 380 21.11 -18.60 0.97
N VAL A 381 22.13 -17.85 1.40
CA VAL A 381 22.52 -16.57 0.82
C VAL A 381 24.00 -16.67 0.44
N GLN A 382 24.29 -16.46 -0.84
CA GLN A 382 25.63 -16.53 -1.39
C GLN A 382 26.14 -15.14 -1.80
N GLN A 383 27.36 -14.82 -1.43
CA GLN A 383 28.08 -13.65 -1.90
C GLN A 383 29.05 -14.03 -3.01
N ILE A 384 28.88 -13.41 -4.17
CA ILE A 384 29.71 -13.62 -5.37
C ILE A 384 30.45 -12.32 -5.68
N ARG A 385 31.77 -12.36 -5.72
CA ARG A 385 32.59 -11.22 -6.17
C ARG A 385 32.75 -11.26 -7.67
N LEU A 386 32.29 -10.22 -8.35
CA LEU A 386 32.43 -10.08 -9.80
C LEU A 386 33.89 -9.73 -10.14
N GLN A 387 34.46 -10.44 -11.05
CA GLN A 387 35.82 -10.22 -11.57
C GLN A 387 35.79 -10.01 -13.08
N ARG A 388 36.82 -9.31 -13.60
CA ARG A 388 36.97 -9.07 -15.03
C ARG A 388 38.41 -9.32 -15.44
N ASP A 389 38.57 -10.24 -16.39
CA ASP A 389 39.87 -10.50 -17.06
C ASP A 389 39.71 -10.23 -18.56
N GLY A 390 40.44 -9.22 -19.06
CA GLY A 390 40.28 -8.76 -20.42
C GLY A 390 38.83 -8.35 -20.74
N LYS A 391 38.14 -9.13 -21.55
CA LYS A 391 36.72 -8.97 -21.90
C LYS A 391 35.77 -9.89 -21.14
N THR A 392 36.31 -10.84 -20.39
CA THR A 392 35.56 -11.90 -19.72
C THR A 392 35.18 -11.49 -18.31
N TRP A 393 33.90 -11.69 -17.97
CA TRP A 393 33.36 -11.52 -16.62
C TRP A 393 33.22 -12.88 -15.97
N THR A 394 33.66 -13.01 -14.73
CA THR A 394 33.54 -14.24 -13.93
C THR A 394 33.07 -13.91 -12.53
N GLY A 395 32.42 -14.88 -11.87
CA GLY A 395 31.96 -14.76 -10.48
C GLY A 395 32.80 -15.68 -9.57
N GLN A 396 33.31 -15.11 -8.48
CA GLN A 396 34.00 -15.88 -7.44
C GLN A 396 33.13 -15.90 -6.18
N PRO A 397 32.63 -17.07 -5.73
CA PRO A 397 32.00 -17.20 -4.42
C PRO A 397 33.00 -16.83 -3.32
N VAL A 398 32.62 -15.90 -2.43
CA VAL A 398 33.53 -15.42 -1.36
C VAL A 398 32.99 -15.65 0.04
N ALA A 399 31.67 -15.75 0.21
CA ALA A 399 31.02 -16.06 1.47
C ALA A 399 29.64 -16.69 1.23
N GLN A 400 29.15 -17.40 2.22
CA GLN A 400 27.79 -17.96 2.26
C GLN A 400 27.32 -18.02 3.71
N PHE A 401 26.03 -17.77 3.93
CA PHE A 401 25.35 -18.04 5.20
C PHE A 401 23.94 -18.57 4.94
N ARG A 402 23.19 -18.90 5.99
CA ARG A 402 21.84 -19.42 5.86
C ARG A 402 20.91 -18.80 6.89
N LEU A 403 19.75 -18.38 6.44
CA LEU A 403 18.57 -18.05 7.26
C LEU A 403 17.72 -19.33 7.46
N ASP A 404 16.79 -19.28 8.40
CA ASP A 404 15.98 -20.47 8.72
C ASP A 404 14.88 -20.75 7.70
N THR A 405 14.37 -19.69 7.05
CA THR A 405 13.29 -19.76 6.06
C THR A 405 13.63 -18.94 4.82
N GLN A 406 12.71 -18.82 3.89
CA GLN A 406 12.87 -18.14 2.60
C GLN A 406 13.22 -16.65 2.77
N PRO A 407 14.37 -16.19 2.28
CA PRO A 407 14.67 -14.78 2.08
C PRO A 407 14.31 -14.34 0.66
N GLU A 408 13.99 -13.06 0.48
CA GLU A 408 13.85 -12.50 -0.85
C GLU A 408 14.55 -11.15 -0.99
N GLY A 409 13.91 -10.04 -0.63
CA GLY A 409 14.45 -8.71 -0.82
C GLY A 409 15.73 -8.47 -0.02
N CYS A 410 16.69 -7.77 -0.61
CA CYS A 410 17.87 -7.32 0.09
C CYS A 410 18.39 -5.99 -0.46
N VAL A 411 19.21 -5.29 0.33
CA VAL A 411 19.90 -4.07 -0.11
C VAL A 411 21.23 -3.89 0.60
N VAL A 412 22.24 -3.43 -0.14
CA VAL A 412 23.54 -3.02 0.44
C VAL A 412 23.55 -1.52 0.68
N ASP A 413 23.70 -1.12 1.93
CA ASP A 413 24.07 0.23 2.33
C ASP A 413 25.60 0.38 2.32
N GLU A 414 26.14 0.86 1.20
CA GLU A 414 27.60 1.01 1.03
C GLU A 414 28.22 1.98 2.03
N VAL A 415 27.48 3.03 2.44
CA VAL A 415 27.98 4.02 3.42
C VAL A 415 27.95 3.47 4.83
N GLY A 416 26.90 2.74 5.20
CA GLY A 416 26.77 2.07 6.49
C GLY A 416 27.58 0.78 6.59
N GLN A 417 28.21 0.32 5.50
CA GLN A 417 28.93 -0.95 5.41
C GLN A 417 28.09 -2.12 5.94
N GLN A 418 26.90 -2.28 5.40
CA GLN A 418 25.95 -3.29 5.85
C GLN A 418 25.05 -3.80 4.73
N LEU A 419 24.61 -5.01 4.90
CA LEU A 419 23.62 -5.69 4.08
C LEU A 419 22.34 -5.86 4.90
N PHE A 420 21.20 -5.47 4.37
CA PHE A 420 19.89 -5.81 4.91
C PHE A 420 19.25 -6.89 4.05
N ILE A 421 18.54 -7.83 4.70
CA ILE A 421 17.85 -8.95 4.03
C ILE A 421 16.48 -9.15 4.70
N GLY A 422 15.44 -9.30 3.90
CA GLY A 422 14.11 -9.75 4.31
C GLY A 422 14.06 -11.27 4.37
N GLU A 423 13.72 -11.85 5.52
CA GLU A 423 13.28 -13.23 5.65
C GLU A 423 11.74 -13.18 5.75
N GLU A 424 11.03 -13.58 4.70
CA GLU A 424 9.63 -13.24 4.44
C GLU A 424 8.72 -13.38 5.66
N LYS A 425 8.79 -14.52 6.35
CA LYS A 425 7.91 -14.83 7.50
C LYS A 425 8.50 -14.46 8.86
N ARG A 426 9.73 -13.95 8.92
CA ARG A 426 10.43 -13.73 10.20
C ARG A 426 10.81 -12.29 10.45
N GLY A 427 11.28 -11.56 9.44
CA GLY A 427 11.62 -10.16 9.63
C GLY A 427 12.80 -9.64 8.82
N LEU A 428 13.24 -8.47 9.21
CA LEU A 428 14.35 -7.75 8.62
C LEU A 428 15.65 -8.10 9.37
N TRP A 429 16.63 -8.61 8.64
CA TRP A 429 17.97 -8.93 9.13
C TRP A 429 18.99 -7.89 8.65
N ARG A 430 20.03 -7.70 9.44
CA ARG A 430 21.20 -6.86 9.12
C ARG A 430 22.47 -7.68 9.30
N LEU A 431 23.38 -7.59 8.35
CA LEU A 431 24.74 -8.13 8.42
C LEU A 431 25.74 -6.97 8.24
N ALA A 432 26.73 -6.85 9.11
CA ALA A 432 27.86 -5.96 8.85
C ALA A 432 28.65 -6.49 7.66
N LEU A 433 29.18 -5.61 6.82
CA LEU A 433 30.18 -5.97 5.83
C LEU A 433 31.57 -5.71 6.44
N GLU A 434 32.38 -6.74 6.49
CA GLU A 434 33.73 -6.69 7.04
C GLU A 434 34.67 -5.85 6.15
N ALA A 435 35.87 -5.54 6.64
CA ALA A 435 36.83 -4.69 5.93
C ALA A 435 37.23 -5.24 4.54
N ASP A 436 37.15 -6.55 4.34
CA ASP A 436 37.38 -7.22 3.04
C ASP A 436 36.09 -7.34 2.20
N GLY A 437 34.97 -6.79 2.69
CA GLY A 437 33.64 -6.78 2.07
C GLY A 437 32.81 -8.03 2.32
N ARG A 438 33.29 -9.02 3.09
CA ARG A 438 32.53 -10.25 3.39
C ARG A 438 31.39 -9.98 4.37
N MET A 439 30.35 -10.80 4.26
CA MET A 439 29.24 -10.81 5.19
C MET A 439 29.69 -11.24 6.59
N GLY A 440 29.40 -10.44 7.59
CA GLY A 440 29.52 -10.79 9.01
C GLY A 440 28.31 -11.55 9.55
N ALA A 441 28.15 -11.60 10.87
CA ALA A 441 27.03 -12.29 11.51
C ALA A 441 25.69 -11.57 11.27
N ALA A 442 24.63 -12.36 11.06
CA ALA A 442 23.27 -11.84 10.91
C ALA A 442 22.68 -11.44 12.27
N GLN A 443 22.00 -10.29 12.30
CA GLN A 443 21.29 -9.75 13.44
C GLN A 443 19.86 -9.40 13.01
N LEU A 444 18.85 -9.91 13.72
CA LEU A 444 17.46 -9.52 13.52
C LEU A 444 17.25 -8.07 13.99
N VAL A 445 16.83 -7.20 13.08
CA VAL A 445 16.59 -5.76 13.34
C VAL A 445 15.15 -5.48 13.69
N LEU A 446 14.23 -6.06 12.91
CA LEU A 446 12.79 -5.86 13.09
C LEU A 446 12.06 -7.18 12.79
N PRO A 447 11.45 -7.83 13.78
CA PRO A 447 10.66 -9.03 13.54
C PRO A 447 9.33 -8.71 12.86
N VAL A 448 8.77 -9.71 12.16
CA VAL A 448 7.38 -9.70 11.72
C VAL A 448 6.46 -9.52 12.91
N GLY A 449 5.44 -8.67 12.75
CA GLY A 449 4.46 -8.32 13.77
C GLY A 449 3.58 -7.14 13.33
N ASP A 450 3.08 -6.38 14.28
CA ASP A 450 2.13 -5.29 14.03
C ASP A 450 2.71 -4.16 13.16
N VAL A 451 4.03 -3.96 13.21
CA VAL A 451 4.73 -2.91 12.45
C VAL A 451 5.14 -3.40 11.07
N LEU A 452 5.72 -4.59 10.98
CA LEU A 452 6.21 -5.21 9.75
C LEU A 452 5.40 -6.48 9.50
N THR A 453 4.38 -6.37 8.67
CA THR A 453 3.53 -7.51 8.31
C THR A 453 4.23 -8.38 7.27
N ALA A 454 4.18 -9.71 7.44
CA ALA A 454 4.67 -10.66 6.44
C ALA A 454 3.85 -10.55 5.13
N ASP A 455 4.43 -10.79 3.97
CA ASP A 455 5.83 -11.13 3.76
C ASP A 455 6.73 -9.89 3.79
N VAL A 456 7.98 -10.07 4.21
CA VAL A 456 9.00 -9.02 4.20
C VAL A 456 9.74 -9.09 2.87
N GLU A 457 9.40 -8.18 1.98
CA GLU A 457 9.80 -8.22 0.57
C GLU A 457 10.87 -7.17 0.24
N GLY A 458 10.76 -6.53 -0.91
CA GLY A 458 11.73 -5.56 -1.42
C GLY A 458 12.11 -4.47 -0.43
N MET A 459 13.35 -4.01 -0.53
CA MET A 459 13.87 -2.94 0.32
C MET A 459 14.93 -2.11 -0.39
N ALA A 460 14.99 -0.83 -0.05
CA ALA A 460 15.99 0.09 -0.59
C ALA A 460 16.39 1.17 0.41
N VAL A 461 17.59 1.74 0.25
CA VAL A 461 18.11 2.80 1.12
C VAL A 461 18.11 4.13 0.37
N HIS A 462 17.25 5.06 0.83
CA HIS A 462 17.34 6.47 0.44
C HIS A 462 18.37 7.18 1.31
N ARG A 463 19.36 7.79 0.69
CA ARG A 463 20.41 8.54 1.40
C ARG A 463 20.60 9.93 0.80
N SER A 464 20.43 10.96 1.63
CA SER A 464 20.61 12.36 1.27
C SER A 464 21.29 13.12 2.42
N ALA A 465 21.53 14.42 2.23
CA ALA A 465 22.01 15.28 3.30
C ALA A 465 21.04 15.39 4.49
N LYS A 466 19.75 15.10 4.28
CA LYS A 466 18.71 15.12 5.32
C LYS A 466 18.72 13.85 6.19
N GLY A 467 19.41 12.79 5.78
CA GLY A 467 19.46 11.51 6.51
C GLY A 467 19.54 10.30 5.60
N ALA A 468 19.46 9.13 6.23
CA ALA A 468 19.41 7.83 5.57
C ALA A 468 18.22 7.02 6.08
N TRP A 469 17.39 6.56 5.19
CA TRP A 469 16.18 5.81 5.46
C TRP A 469 16.19 4.49 4.70
N LEU A 470 15.89 3.41 5.41
CA LEU A 470 15.61 2.10 4.83
C LEU A 470 14.09 1.98 4.66
N VAL A 471 13.64 1.76 3.44
CA VAL A 471 12.25 1.48 3.10
C VAL A 471 12.12 -0.01 2.88
N VAL A 472 11.12 -0.64 3.50
CA VAL A 472 10.87 -2.08 3.43
C VAL A 472 9.42 -2.33 3.08
N SER A 473 9.15 -3.18 2.10
CA SER A 473 7.80 -3.64 1.78
C SER A 473 7.29 -4.62 2.83
N ALA A 474 6.10 -4.36 3.35
CA ALA A 474 5.30 -5.25 4.19
C ALA A 474 4.09 -5.71 3.36
N GLN A 475 4.32 -6.69 2.50
CA GLN A 475 3.40 -7.10 1.42
C GLN A 475 2.00 -7.41 1.94
N GLY A 476 1.86 -8.23 2.98
CA GLY A 476 0.57 -8.66 3.51
C GLY A 476 -0.29 -7.54 4.14
N SER A 477 0.23 -6.30 4.23
CA SER A 477 -0.54 -5.13 4.66
C SER A 477 -0.59 -4.01 3.61
N ASP A 478 -0.09 -4.24 2.39
CA ASP A 478 0.03 -3.25 1.31
C ASP A 478 0.66 -1.96 1.80
N SER A 479 1.71 -2.07 2.62
CA SER A 479 2.33 -0.92 3.27
C SER A 479 3.85 -0.99 3.25
N PHE A 480 4.46 0.14 3.50
CA PHE A 480 5.91 0.30 3.54
C PHE A 480 6.32 0.78 4.91
N VAL A 481 7.33 0.12 5.50
CA VAL A 481 7.93 0.52 6.76
C VAL A 481 9.19 1.32 6.48
N VAL A 482 9.34 2.47 7.13
CA VAL A 482 10.54 3.31 7.02
C VAL A 482 11.30 3.26 8.33
N LEU A 483 12.59 2.89 8.26
CA LEU A 483 13.49 2.87 9.39
C LEU A 483 14.66 3.86 9.15
N ALA A 484 15.27 4.32 10.22
CA ALA A 484 16.61 4.90 10.12
C ALA A 484 17.58 3.80 9.64
N ALA A 485 18.38 4.09 8.60
CA ALA A 485 19.38 3.14 8.08
C ALA A 485 20.64 3.05 8.95
N GLN A 486 20.57 3.54 10.20
CA GLN A 486 21.65 3.54 11.18
C GLN A 486 21.14 3.03 12.53
N PRO A 487 22.00 2.37 13.32
CA PRO A 487 21.62 1.92 14.66
C PRO A 487 21.02 3.07 15.52
N PRO A 488 19.99 2.82 16.30
CA PRO A 488 19.36 1.52 16.58
C PRO A 488 18.31 1.07 15.56
N PHE A 489 18.32 1.56 14.32
CA PHE A 489 17.38 1.25 13.23
C PHE A 489 15.91 1.55 13.59
N ALA A 490 15.71 2.68 14.26
CA ALA A 490 14.41 3.09 14.76
C ALA A 490 13.40 3.22 13.62
N VAL A 491 12.21 2.63 13.80
CA VAL A 491 11.07 2.83 12.90
C VAL A 491 10.69 4.31 12.94
N LYS A 492 10.60 4.92 11.76
CA LYS A 492 10.24 6.32 11.55
C LYS A 492 8.77 6.50 11.18
N GLY A 493 8.19 5.51 10.56
CA GLY A 493 6.79 5.53 10.20
C GLY A 493 6.43 4.40 9.25
N ARG A 494 5.16 4.41 8.87
CA ARG A 494 4.57 3.50 7.87
C ARG A 494 3.69 4.32 6.94
N PHE A 495 3.58 3.90 5.69
CA PHE A 495 2.69 4.53 4.72
C PHE A 495 2.16 3.51 3.71
N ARG A 496 1.11 3.88 3.00
CA ARG A 496 0.60 3.17 1.82
C ARG A 496 0.70 4.08 0.59
N VAL A 497 0.84 3.48 -0.58
CA VAL A 497 0.71 4.20 -1.85
C VAL A 497 -0.74 4.09 -2.30
N GLY A 498 -1.47 5.20 -2.21
CA GLY A 498 -2.88 5.28 -2.59
C GLY A 498 -3.06 5.67 -4.05
N LEU A 499 -4.31 5.85 -4.44
CA LEU A 499 -4.63 6.22 -5.82
C LEU A 499 -4.38 7.72 -6.09
N ASN A 500 -4.06 8.05 -7.35
CA ASN A 500 -4.06 9.41 -7.85
C ASN A 500 -5.23 9.60 -8.83
N ALA A 501 -6.35 10.11 -8.31
CA ALA A 501 -7.57 10.28 -9.09
C ALA A 501 -7.41 11.20 -10.30
N ALA A 502 -6.60 12.28 -10.14
CA ALA A 502 -6.39 13.26 -11.20
C ALA A 502 -5.61 12.70 -12.40
N LEU A 503 -4.72 11.74 -12.14
CA LEU A 503 -3.90 11.10 -13.16
C LEU A 503 -4.45 9.74 -13.63
N GLY A 504 -5.52 9.23 -13.02
CA GLY A 504 -6.07 7.93 -13.32
C GLY A 504 -5.12 6.78 -12.96
N ILE A 505 -4.39 6.92 -11.85
CA ILE A 505 -3.45 5.91 -11.35
C ILE A 505 -4.04 5.28 -10.10
N ASP A 506 -4.17 3.97 -10.09
CA ASP A 506 -4.67 3.18 -8.96
C ASP A 506 -3.68 3.11 -7.79
N ALA A 507 -4.14 2.59 -6.67
CA ALA A 507 -3.31 2.32 -5.49
C ALA A 507 -2.35 1.16 -5.74
N VAL A 508 -1.52 0.86 -4.76
CA VAL A 508 -0.54 -0.24 -4.81
C VAL A 508 -0.92 -1.31 -3.80
N SER A 509 -0.83 -2.54 -4.21
CA SER A 509 -1.02 -3.72 -3.36
C SER A 509 0.00 -4.81 -3.64
N GLU A 510 0.21 -5.67 -2.65
CA GLU A 510 1.04 -6.88 -2.75
C GLU A 510 2.42 -6.61 -3.38
N THR A 511 3.11 -5.56 -2.90
CA THR A 511 4.41 -5.15 -3.46
C THR A 511 5.49 -6.17 -3.14
N ASP A 512 6.04 -6.78 -4.18
CA ASP A 512 7.23 -7.63 -4.11
C ASP A 512 8.48 -6.73 -4.00
N GLY A 513 8.85 -5.99 -5.04
CA GLY A 513 10.08 -5.22 -5.09
C GLY A 513 9.90 -3.69 -5.06
N LEU A 514 10.93 -3.01 -4.63
CA LEU A 514 11.03 -1.55 -4.67
C LEU A 514 12.47 -1.07 -4.80
N ASP A 515 12.66 0.11 -5.38
CA ASP A 515 13.94 0.81 -5.34
C ASP A 515 13.73 2.31 -5.11
N VAL A 516 14.76 2.98 -4.56
CA VAL A 516 14.71 4.41 -4.27
C VAL A 516 16.03 5.11 -4.59
N THR A 517 15.93 6.29 -5.20
CA THR A 517 17.09 7.16 -5.40
C THR A 517 16.85 8.52 -4.77
N ALA A 518 17.91 9.10 -4.17
CA ALA A 518 17.92 10.48 -3.70
C ALA A 518 18.37 11.48 -4.79
N ALA A 519 18.67 11.02 -5.99
CA ALA A 519 19.10 11.88 -7.08
C ALA A 519 17.96 12.81 -7.52
N ASN A 520 18.31 14.08 -7.80
CA ASN A 520 17.38 15.01 -8.40
C ASN A 520 17.16 14.62 -9.86
N LEU A 521 16.01 14.02 -10.17
CA LEU A 521 15.63 13.59 -11.52
C LEU A 521 14.81 14.67 -12.29
N GLY A 522 14.63 15.83 -11.68
CA GLY A 522 13.86 16.95 -12.23
C GLY A 522 12.36 16.88 -11.95
N GLY A 523 11.66 18.00 -12.14
CA GLY A 523 10.22 18.10 -11.93
C GLY A 523 9.79 17.64 -10.52
N VAL A 524 8.78 16.80 -10.45
CA VAL A 524 8.24 16.25 -9.19
C VAL A 524 9.23 15.31 -8.48
N TYR A 525 10.26 14.83 -9.16
CA TYR A 525 11.30 13.95 -8.60
C TYR A 525 12.57 14.73 -8.20
N GLY A 526 12.44 16.02 -7.89
CA GLY A 526 13.56 16.89 -7.48
C GLY A 526 14.25 16.46 -6.17
N GLU A 527 13.55 15.79 -5.27
CA GLU A 527 14.08 15.25 -4.00
C GLU A 527 14.33 13.72 -4.06
N GLY A 528 14.15 13.10 -5.21
CA GLY A 528 14.28 11.66 -5.42
C GLY A 528 13.01 10.99 -5.87
N LEU A 529 13.13 9.71 -6.16
CA LEU A 529 12.08 8.84 -6.69
C LEU A 529 12.08 7.51 -5.94
N LEU A 530 10.91 7.08 -5.49
CA LEU A 530 10.62 5.71 -5.06
C LEU A 530 9.83 5.02 -6.19
N VAL A 531 10.28 3.86 -6.61
CA VAL A 531 9.57 2.97 -7.54
C VAL A 531 9.15 1.73 -6.79
N VAL A 532 7.89 1.33 -6.91
CA VAL A 532 7.34 0.15 -6.25
C VAL A 532 6.59 -0.72 -7.25
N GLN A 533 6.71 -2.03 -7.13
CA GLN A 533 5.89 -2.98 -7.88
C GLN A 533 4.42 -2.88 -7.39
N ASP A 534 3.47 -3.03 -8.30
CA ASP A 534 2.05 -3.08 -8.03
C ASP A 534 1.47 -4.44 -8.44
N GLY A 535 1.06 -5.22 -7.44
CA GLY A 535 0.55 -6.57 -7.61
C GLY A 535 -0.82 -6.62 -8.31
N HIS A 536 -1.61 -5.54 -8.22
CA HIS A 536 -2.96 -5.52 -8.82
C HIS A 536 -3.28 -4.21 -9.52
N LYS A 537 -2.83 -4.07 -10.76
CA LYS A 537 -3.23 -2.92 -11.57
C LYS A 537 -4.73 -2.94 -11.88
N ARG A 538 -5.48 -2.03 -11.23
CA ARG A 538 -6.95 -1.98 -11.29
C ARG A 538 -7.46 -0.86 -12.18
N TRP A 539 -6.73 0.22 -12.34
CA TRP A 539 -7.23 1.37 -13.06
C TRP A 539 -6.21 1.99 -14.04
N PRO A 540 -6.46 1.81 -15.37
CA PRO A 540 -7.37 0.82 -15.93
C PRO A 540 -6.93 -0.60 -15.60
N LEU A 541 -7.89 -1.52 -15.53
CA LEU A 541 -7.59 -2.93 -15.27
C LEU A 541 -6.58 -3.47 -16.29
N GLY A 542 -5.53 -4.10 -15.81
CA GLY A 542 -4.43 -4.57 -16.64
C GLY A 542 -3.51 -5.55 -15.93
N ARG A 543 -2.43 -5.90 -16.61
CA ARG A 543 -1.32 -6.68 -16.03
C ARG A 543 -0.55 -5.79 -15.05
N GLN A 544 0.20 -6.40 -14.16
CA GLN A 544 1.03 -5.74 -13.15
C GLN A 544 2.01 -4.73 -13.78
N ASN A 545 2.37 -3.72 -13.01
CA ASN A 545 3.29 -2.67 -13.43
C ASN A 545 4.07 -2.09 -12.23
N PHE A 546 4.75 -0.98 -12.45
CA PHE A 546 5.47 -0.24 -11.40
C PHE A 546 4.88 1.16 -11.25
N LYS A 547 4.74 1.63 -10.00
CA LYS A 547 4.30 2.99 -9.68
C LYS A 547 5.50 3.86 -9.29
N LEU A 548 5.44 5.11 -9.70
CA LEU A 548 6.47 6.14 -9.47
C LEU A 548 5.98 7.13 -8.43
N VAL A 549 6.63 7.18 -7.28
CA VAL A 549 6.26 8.02 -6.14
C VAL A 549 7.34 9.05 -5.88
N PRO A 550 7.05 10.36 -5.94
CA PRO A 550 8.02 11.37 -5.55
C PRO A 550 8.46 11.18 -4.09
N TRP A 551 9.77 11.20 -3.82
CA TRP A 551 10.26 11.04 -2.45
C TRP A 551 9.74 12.13 -1.51
N ALA A 552 9.49 13.32 -2.02
CA ALA A 552 8.87 14.42 -1.25
C ALA A 552 7.50 14.03 -0.65
N GLU A 553 6.71 13.22 -1.35
CA GLU A 553 5.43 12.71 -0.84
C GLU A 553 5.62 11.77 0.35
N VAL A 554 6.65 10.90 0.30
CA VAL A 554 7.01 10.02 1.43
C VAL A 554 7.41 10.87 2.63
N MET A 555 8.27 11.87 2.44
CA MET A 555 8.73 12.74 3.53
C MET A 555 7.63 13.62 4.12
N ARG A 556 6.58 13.93 3.35
CA ARG A 556 5.43 14.70 3.85
C ARG A 556 4.65 13.97 4.94
N VAL A 557 4.65 12.64 4.91
CA VAL A 557 3.90 11.80 5.86
C VAL A 557 4.79 11.15 6.93
N MET A 558 6.11 11.32 6.83
CA MET A 558 7.03 10.89 7.87
C MET A 558 7.15 11.96 8.97
N PRO A 559 7.23 11.58 10.26
CA PRO A 559 7.36 12.51 11.37
C PRO A 559 8.71 13.24 11.41
#